data_fe1ac2d6ab89421a603b1c68876efb8c
#
_entry.id   fe1ac2d6ab89421a603b1c68876efb8c
#
_cell.length_a   1.000
_cell.length_b   1.000
_cell.length_c   1.000
_cell.angle_alpha   90.00
_cell.angle_beta   90.00
_cell.angle_gamma   90.00
#
_symmetry.space_group_name_H-M   'P 1'
#
loop_
_entity.id
_entity.type
_entity.pdbx_description
1 polymer ?
#
loop_
_entity_poly.entity_id
_entity_poly.type
_entity_poly.pdbx_seq_one_letter_code
_entity_poly.pdbx_strand_id
1 'polypeptide(L)' 'MGRSEPLEITKTIRRHQLREMVPLADSTIYEMEQRGEFPRRFALSPRCIVWDLAEVQAWLIARRAKPVF' A
#
# COMPACT_ATOMS: atom_id res chain seq x y z
N MET A 1 16.79 -18.49 -10.75
CA MET A 1 16.38 -18.04 -10.69
C MET A 1 16.08 -17.22 -10.38
N GLY A 2 15.98 -16.71 -10.32
CA GLY A 2 15.78 -15.88 -10.24
C GLY A 2 14.91 -15.34 -9.83
N ARG A 3 14.65 -14.92 -9.42
CA ARG A 3 13.96 -14.38 -9.15
C ARG A 3 13.55 -13.51 -8.97
N SER A 4 13.19 -13.25 -9.21
CA SER A 4 12.82 -12.23 -9.43
C SER A 4 12.65 -11.33 -8.53
N GLU A 5 13.18 -10.56 -8.26
CA GLU A 5 13.19 -9.73 -7.40
C GLU A 5 12.23 -8.74 -7.38
N PRO A 6 11.83 -8.07 -8.38
CA PRO A 6 10.83 -7.03 -8.27
C PRO A 6 9.52 -7.56 -7.77
N LEU A 7 9.35 -8.83 -7.80
CA LEU A 7 8.12 -9.44 -7.35
C LEU A 7 8.18 -9.88 -5.90
N GLU A 8 9.36 -9.68 -5.27
CA GLU A 8 9.48 -10.09 -3.89
C GLU A 8 8.75 -9.18 -2.97
N ILE A 9 7.96 -9.74 -2.08
CA ILE A 9 7.25 -9.00 -1.06
C ILE A 9 7.88 -9.34 0.27
N THR A 10 8.51 -8.35 0.89
CA THR A 10 9.19 -8.58 2.15
C THR A 10 8.19 -8.70 3.30
N LYS A 11 7.08 -7.99 3.21
CA LYS A 11 6.09 -8.04 4.27
C LYS A 11 4.78 -7.50 3.77
N THR A 12 3.69 -8.10 4.24
CA THR A 12 2.35 -7.59 3.96
C THR A 12 1.78 -7.01 5.25
N ILE A 13 0.86 -6.06 5.10
CA ILE A 13 0.18 -5.46 6.24
C ILE A 13 -1.32 -5.50 6.02
N ARG A 14 -2.05 -5.60 7.13
CA ARG A 14 -3.49 -5.62 7.12
C ARG A 14 -4.05 -4.21 7.29
N ARG A 15 -5.37 -4.08 7.22
CA ARG A 15 -6.01 -2.78 7.24
C ARG A 15 -5.66 -1.95 8.47
N HIS A 16 -5.70 -2.57 9.65
CA HIS A 16 -5.44 -1.81 10.87
C HIS A 16 -4.00 -1.31 10.91
N GLN A 17 -3.07 -2.09 10.37
CA GLN A 17 -1.67 -1.66 10.30
C GLN A 17 -1.49 -0.55 9.29
N LEU A 18 -2.18 -0.67 8.15
CA LEU A 18 -2.13 0.38 7.14
C LEU A 18 -2.63 1.70 7.72
N ARG A 19 -3.72 1.65 8.49
CA ARG A 19 -4.30 2.88 9.03
C ARG A 19 -3.40 3.55 10.06
N GLU A 20 -2.54 2.80 10.70
CA GLU A 20 -1.55 3.40 11.58
C GLU A 20 -0.49 4.17 10.82
N MET A 21 -0.18 3.72 9.61
CA MET A 21 0.82 4.37 8.77
C MET A 21 0.23 5.48 7.92
N VAL A 22 -1.00 5.26 7.44
CA VAL A 22 -1.68 6.17 6.52
C VAL A 22 -3.06 6.45 7.10
N PRO A 23 -3.17 7.47 7.94
CA PRO A 23 -4.42 7.72 8.66
C PRO A 23 -5.49 8.40 7.79
N LEU A 24 -5.88 7.71 6.75
CA LEU A 24 -6.95 8.15 5.87
C LEU A 24 -8.11 7.18 5.99
N ALA A 25 -9.30 7.64 5.66
CA ALA A 25 -10.48 6.78 5.70
C ALA A 25 -10.37 5.67 4.66
N ASP A 26 -10.97 4.53 4.95
CA ASP A 26 -10.96 3.41 4.01
C ASP A 26 -11.48 3.82 2.64
N SER A 27 -12.55 4.60 2.60
CA SER A 27 -13.12 5.00 1.32
C SER A 27 -12.15 5.87 0.53
N THR A 28 -11.41 6.74 1.20
CA THR A 28 -10.44 7.58 0.54
C THR A 28 -9.31 6.74 -0.05
N ILE A 29 -8.83 5.78 0.71
CA ILE A 29 -7.76 4.90 0.23
C ILE A 29 -8.26 4.09 -0.97
N TYR A 30 -9.47 3.56 -0.87
CA TYR A 30 -10.03 2.79 -1.96
C TYR A 30 -10.15 3.61 -3.23
N GLU A 31 -10.64 4.84 -3.11
CA GLU A 31 -10.78 5.72 -4.26
C GLU A 31 -9.43 6.02 -4.89
N MET A 32 -8.43 6.25 -4.07
CA MET A 32 -7.08 6.50 -4.58
C MET A 32 -6.53 5.28 -5.30
N GLU A 33 -6.82 4.09 -4.79
CA GLU A 33 -6.42 2.86 -5.48
C GLU A 33 -7.07 2.77 -6.85
N GLN A 34 -8.36 3.11 -6.93
CA GLN A 34 -9.07 3.05 -8.20
C GLN A 34 -8.50 4.03 -9.23
N ARG A 35 -7.94 5.14 -8.77
CA ARG A 35 -7.32 6.11 -9.66
C ARG A 35 -5.84 5.84 -9.91
N GLY A 36 -5.31 4.77 -9.32
CA GLY A 36 -3.90 4.47 -9.48
C GLY A 36 -2.98 5.38 -8.67
N GLU A 37 -3.51 6.01 -7.64
CA GLU A 37 -2.75 6.95 -6.82
C GLU A 37 -2.30 6.37 -5.50
N PHE A 38 -2.57 5.12 -5.25
CA PHE A 38 -2.17 4.43 -4.04
C PHE A 38 -1.91 2.96 -4.39
N PRO A 39 -0.94 2.31 -3.71
CA PRO A 39 -0.68 0.89 -3.96
C PRO A 39 -1.96 0.07 -3.78
N ARG A 40 -2.21 -0.82 -4.71
CA ARG A 40 -3.45 -1.59 -4.69
C ARG A 40 -3.36 -2.73 -3.68
N ARG A 41 -4.45 -2.91 -2.97
CA ARG A 41 -4.58 -4.05 -2.08
C ARG A 41 -4.70 -5.34 -2.88
N PHE A 42 -4.38 -6.43 -2.25
CA PHE A 42 -4.59 -7.73 -2.87
C PHE A 42 -5.00 -8.72 -1.79
N ALA A 43 -5.53 -9.84 -2.23
CA ALA A 43 -6.09 -10.82 -1.30
C ALA A 43 -5.15 -12.02 -1.20
N LEU A 44 -4.81 -12.40 0.02
CA LEU A 44 -4.11 -13.66 0.26
C LEU A 44 -5.11 -14.80 0.29
N SER A 45 -6.32 -14.50 0.69
CA SER A 45 -7.43 -15.44 0.71
C SER A 45 -8.70 -14.60 0.62
N PRO A 46 -9.87 -15.21 0.44
CA PRO A 46 -11.11 -14.44 0.32
C PRO A 46 -11.36 -13.48 1.47
N ARG A 47 -10.78 -13.74 2.64
CA ARG A 47 -11.03 -12.91 3.80
C ARG A 47 -9.80 -12.19 4.30
N CYS A 48 -8.69 -12.28 3.59
CA CYS A 48 -7.46 -11.67 4.04
C CYS A 48 -6.95 -10.71 3.00
N ILE A 49 -7.27 -9.44 3.17
CA ILE A 49 -6.86 -8.37 2.27
C ILE A 49 -5.64 -7.70 2.89
N VAL A 50 -4.62 -7.48 2.08
CA VAL A 50 -3.36 -6.91 2.55
C VAL A 50 -2.79 -5.93 1.54
N TRP A 51 -1.79 -5.20 1.98
CA TRP A 51 -0.97 -4.32 1.13
C TRP A 51 0.48 -4.73 1.28
N ASP A 52 1.27 -4.46 0.25
CA ASP A 52 2.72 -4.66 0.31
C ASP A 52 3.32 -3.50 1.10
N LEU A 53 3.97 -3.80 2.22
CA LEU A 53 4.53 -2.78 3.09
C LEU A 53 5.52 -1.88 2.35
N ALA A 54 6.38 -2.48 1.54
CA ALA A 54 7.40 -1.70 0.83
C ALA A 54 6.77 -0.68 -0.12
N GLU A 55 5.67 -1.08 -0.79
CA GLU A 55 4.98 -0.16 -1.67
C GLU A 55 4.35 1.00 -0.89
N VAL A 56 3.78 0.69 0.27
CA VAL A 56 3.18 1.74 1.09
C VAL A 56 4.26 2.69 1.60
N GLN A 57 5.39 2.16 2.02
CA GLN A 57 6.48 3.00 2.48
C GLN A 57 7.01 3.89 1.36
N ALA A 58 7.15 3.35 0.15
CA ALA A 58 7.61 4.14 -0.99
C ALA A 58 6.61 5.25 -1.31
N TRP A 59 5.31 4.93 -1.20
CA TRP A 59 4.27 5.92 -1.42
C TRP A 59 4.37 7.06 -0.41
N LEU A 60 4.61 6.72 0.86
CA LEU A 60 4.75 7.73 1.90
C LEU A 60 5.96 8.62 1.66
N ILE A 61 7.07 8.03 1.26
CA ILE A 61 8.27 8.79 0.97
C ILE A 61 8.03 9.76 -0.17
N ALA A 62 7.37 9.29 -1.23
CA ALA A 62 7.07 10.14 -2.38
C ALA A 62 6.12 11.28 -1.99
N ARG A 63 5.14 10.98 -1.13
CA ARG A 63 4.22 12.00 -0.64
C ARG A 63 4.95 13.07 0.17
N ARG A 64 5.85 12.61 1.04
CA ARG A 64 6.56 13.54 1.90
C ARG A 64 7.43 14.49 1.09
N ALA A 65 7.92 14.03 -0.05
CA ALA A 65 8.77 14.84 -0.89
C ALA A 65 8.02 15.92 -1.64
N LYS A 66 6.69 15.82 -1.74
CA LYS A 66 5.89 16.80 -2.45
C LYS A 66 5.61 18.00 -1.57
N PRO A 67 5.67 19.22 -2.14
CA PRO A 67 5.27 20.39 -1.36
C PRO A 67 3.76 20.34 -1.11
N VAL A 68 3.37 20.79 0.06
CA VAL A 68 1.97 20.79 0.44
C VAL A 68 1.23 21.91 -0.25
N PHE A 69 1.87 23.03 -0.38
CA PHE A 69 1.24 24.21 -0.98
C PHE A 69 2.12 24.80 -2.05
#